data_43687d83e31edd65e24c42d22d697ce3
#
_entry.id   43687d83e31edd65e24c42d22d697ce3
#
_cell.length_a   1.000
_cell.length_b   1.000
_cell.length_c   1.000
_cell.angle_alpha   90.00
_cell.angle_beta   90.00
_cell.angle_gamma   90.00
#
_symmetry.space_group_name_H-M   'P 1'
#
loop_
_entity.id
_entity.type
_entity.pdbx_description
1 polymer ?
#
loop_
_entity_poly.entity_id
_entity_poly.type
_entity_poly.pdbx_seq_one_letter_code
_entity_poly.pdbx_strand_id
1 'polypeptide(L)'
;MNNVIYLLSEKYRKFCSVIKHGDGIAALALRLYLVPIFWMAGTNKFTHFQDTVEWFGNTDWGLGLPFPTLLAALATSTEIMGAILLAVGLLTRFISIPLIITMLVAIVTVHLPNGWQAIADPNAPFASAQVIASSEKLEKARQILETYGNYDWLTSSGSFVILNNGIEFAVTYLVMLIALIVLGGGRYLSLDYWVKYLMSR
;
A
#
# COMPACT_ATOMS: atom_id res chain seq x y z
N MET A 1 -9.76 -48.06 -2.92
CA MET A 1 -10.07 -46.64 -2.64
C MET A 1 -9.04 -46.01 -1.71
N ASN A 2 -8.62 -46.66 -0.64
CA ASN A 2 -7.66 -46.10 0.35
C ASN A 2 -6.26 -45.81 -0.20
N ASN A 3 -5.71 -46.61 -1.13
CA ASN A 3 -4.37 -46.38 -1.69
C ASN A 3 -4.28 -45.11 -2.57
N VAL A 4 -5.33 -44.78 -3.32
CA VAL A 4 -5.35 -43.57 -4.16
C VAL A 4 -5.39 -42.31 -3.29
N ILE A 5 -6.21 -42.32 -2.24
CA ILE A 5 -6.32 -41.21 -1.26
C ILE A 5 -4.97 -41.01 -0.55
N TYR A 6 -4.31 -42.11 -0.17
CA TYR A 6 -2.99 -42.05 0.47
C TYR A 6 -1.92 -41.45 -0.46
N LEU A 7 -1.84 -41.91 -1.71
CA LEU A 7 -0.91 -41.38 -2.71
C LEU A 7 -1.14 -39.87 -3.01
N LEU A 8 -2.43 -39.49 -3.12
CA LEU A 8 -2.77 -38.08 -3.31
C LEU A 8 -2.37 -37.21 -2.09
N SER A 9 -2.60 -37.71 -0.89
CA SER A 9 -2.23 -37.00 0.34
C SER A 9 -0.70 -36.87 0.51
N GLU A 10 0.07 -37.87 0.07
CA GLU A 10 1.54 -37.82 0.11
C GLU A 10 2.09 -36.82 -0.92
N LYS A 11 1.57 -36.84 -2.15
CA LYS A 11 1.93 -35.84 -3.17
C LYS A 11 1.57 -34.42 -2.74
N TYR A 12 0.38 -34.25 -2.14
CA TYR A 12 -0.04 -32.95 -1.60
C TYR A 12 0.89 -32.47 -0.49
N ARG A 13 1.26 -33.35 0.46
CA ARG A 13 2.21 -32.98 1.53
C ARG A 13 3.59 -32.62 1.00
N LYS A 14 4.13 -33.35 0.00
CA LYS A 14 5.39 -33.00 -0.67
C LYS A 14 5.29 -31.65 -1.38
N PHE A 15 4.21 -31.39 -2.11
CA PHE A 15 3.96 -30.11 -2.74
C PHE A 15 3.90 -28.96 -1.72
N CYS A 16 3.13 -29.12 -0.64
CA CYS A 16 3.07 -28.12 0.44
C CYS A 16 4.43 -27.90 1.11
N SER A 17 5.26 -28.94 1.26
CA SER A 17 6.59 -28.80 1.85
C SER A 17 7.54 -27.99 0.94
N VAL A 18 7.45 -28.16 -0.36
CA VAL A 18 8.23 -27.37 -1.34
C VAL A 18 7.79 -25.91 -1.31
N ILE A 19 6.48 -25.65 -1.29
CA ILE A 19 5.93 -24.27 -1.21
C ILE A 19 6.37 -23.58 0.07
N LYS A 20 6.42 -24.28 1.21
CA LYS A 20 6.90 -23.73 2.48
C LYS A 20 8.34 -23.21 2.44
N HIS A 21 9.18 -23.71 1.52
CA HIS A 21 10.53 -23.17 1.33
C HIS A 21 10.53 -21.87 0.51
N GLY A 22 9.42 -21.56 -0.17
CA GLY A 22 9.23 -20.32 -0.93
C GLY A 22 8.73 -19.13 -0.07
N ASP A 23 8.55 -19.29 1.24
CA ASP A 23 8.10 -18.22 2.15
C ASP A 23 9.00 -16.99 2.11
N GLY A 24 10.30 -17.18 1.92
CA GLY A 24 11.28 -16.12 1.76
C GLY A 24 11.04 -15.25 0.53
N ILE A 25 10.62 -15.84 -0.59
CA ILE A 25 10.34 -15.11 -1.84
C ILE A 25 9.07 -14.26 -1.69
N ALA A 26 8.01 -14.83 -1.08
CA ALA A 26 6.78 -14.11 -0.85
C ALA A 26 7.00 -12.88 0.06
N ALA A 27 7.70 -13.07 1.18
CA ALA A 27 8.03 -11.99 2.09
C ALA A 27 8.93 -10.93 1.42
N LEU A 28 9.91 -11.34 0.60
CA LEU A 28 10.74 -10.41 -0.16
C LEU A 28 9.91 -9.59 -1.15
N ALA A 29 9.01 -10.24 -1.91
CA ALA A 29 8.16 -9.57 -2.89
C ALA A 29 7.26 -8.50 -2.22
N LEU A 30 6.63 -8.85 -1.09
CA LEU A 30 5.82 -7.91 -0.31
C LEU A 30 6.65 -6.70 0.18
N ARG A 31 7.84 -6.96 0.72
CA ARG A 31 8.75 -5.90 1.18
C ARG A 31 9.17 -4.98 0.04
N LEU A 32 9.65 -5.56 -1.08
CA LEU A 32 10.11 -4.79 -2.23
C LEU A 32 8.99 -3.97 -2.89
N TYR A 33 7.76 -4.45 -2.83
CA TYR A 33 6.61 -3.68 -3.29
C TYR A 33 6.31 -2.48 -2.38
N LEU A 34 6.38 -2.66 -1.07
CA LEU A 34 6.07 -1.61 -0.10
C LEU A 34 7.18 -0.56 0.05
N VAL A 35 8.44 -0.94 -0.18
CA VAL A 35 9.61 -0.04 -0.03
C VAL A 35 9.47 1.25 -0.83
N PRO A 36 9.27 1.25 -2.15
CA PRO A 36 9.16 2.51 -2.91
C PRO A 36 7.95 3.34 -2.47
N ILE A 37 6.86 2.72 -2.05
CA ILE A 37 5.64 3.39 -1.61
C ILE A 37 5.93 4.22 -0.35
N PHE A 38 6.45 3.58 0.69
CA PHE A 38 6.76 4.27 1.95
C PHE A 38 7.94 5.23 1.82
N TRP A 39 8.93 4.90 0.99
CA TRP A 39 10.04 5.80 0.70
C TRP A 39 9.56 7.10 0.06
N MET A 40 8.76 7.01 -1.00
CA MET A 40 8.22 8.19 -1.67
C MET A 40 7.28 9.00 -0.77
N ALA A 41 6.40 8.35 -0.02
CA ALA A 41 5.51 9.01 0.92
C ALA A 41 6.28 9.75 2.02
N GLY A 42 7.24 9.07 2.64
CA GLY A 42 8.04 9.63 3.73
C GLY A 42 8.97 10.74 3.27
N THR A 43 9.67 10.58 2.14
CA THR A 43 10.56 11.62 1.60
C THR A 43 9.79 12.84 1.12
N ASN A 44 8.59 12.67 0.54
CA ASN A 44 7.75 13.79 0.18
C ASN A 44 7.30 14.60 1.41
N LYS A 45 6.87 13.92 2.49
CA LYS A 45 6.55 14.59 3.76
C LYS A 45 7.78 15.25 4.41
N PHE A 46 8.95 14.66 4.25
CA PHE A 46 10.20 15.23 4.77
C PHE A 46 10.57 16.52 4.05
N THR A 47 10.54 16.52 2.72
CA THR A 47 10.88 17.70 1.91
C THR A 47 9.86 18.82 2.02
N HIS A 48 8.59 18.50 2.27
CA HIS A 48 7.49 19.46 2.45
C HIS A 48 6.94 19.38 3.89
N PHE A 49 7.86 19.35 4.87
CA PHE A 49 7.46 19.05 6.24
C PHE A 49 6.50 20.09 6.82
N GLN A 50 6.76 21.38 6.57
CA GLN A 50 5.89 22.45 7.09
C GLN A 50 4.49 22.39 6.46
N ASP A 51 4.40 22.13 5.16
CA ASP A 51 3.10 21.98 4.46
C ASP A 51 2.33 20.76 5.00
N THR A 52 3.07 19.69 5.34
CA THR A 52 2.50 18.49 5.96
C THR A 52 1.93 18.79 7.35
N VAL A 53 2.65 19.56 8.15
CA VAL A 53 2.20 20.00 9.50
C VAL A 53 0.94 20.86 9.38
N GLU A 54 0.95 21.80 8.44
CA GLU A 54 -0.20 22.67 8.21
C GLU A 54 -1.42 21.86 7.74
N TRP A 55 -1.25 20.96 6.79
CA TRP A 55 -2.33 20.07 6.32
C TRP A 55 -2.86 19.16 7.42
N PHE A 56 -2.00 18.63 8.30
CA PHE A 56 -2.44 17.80 9.42
C PHE A 56 -3.26 18.58 10.44
N GLY A 57 -2.92 19.86 10.69
CA GLY A 57 -3.55 20.67 11.73
C GLY A 57 -4.74 21.48 11.27
N ASN A 58 -4.85 21.80 9.99
CA ASN A 58 -5.88 22.69 9.50
C ASN A 58 -7.27 22.03 9.55
N THR A 59 -8.26 22.70 10.14
CA THR A 59 -9.63 22.20 10.31
C THR A 59 -10.51 22.46 9.10
N ASP A 60 -10.16 23.42 8.24
CA ASP A 60 -11.01 23.85 7.12
C ASP A 60 -10.73 23.07 5.84
N TRP A 61 -9.44 22.84 5.54
CA TRP A 61 -9.02 22.15 4.31
C TRP A 61 -8.04 21.00 4.53
N GLY A 62 -7.67 20.73 5.76
CA GLY A 62 -6.76 19.65 6.17
C GLY A 62 -7.46 18.57 6.99
N LEU A 63 -6.70 17.92 7.87
CA LEU A 63 -7.18 16.79 8.66
C LEU A 63 -7.71 17.18 10.05
N GLY A 64 -7.42 18.40 10.53
CA GLY A 64 -7.82 18.88 11.86
C GLY A 64 -7.27 18.05 13.02
N LEU A 65 -6.11 17.42 12.85
CA LEU A 65 -5.53 16.51 13.86
C LEU A 65 -4.90 17.31 15.01
N PRO A 66 -5.00 16.82 16.26
CA PRO A 66 -4.29 17.41 17.39
C PRO A 66 -2.77 17.17 17.26
N PHE A 67 -1.96 18.09 17.78
CA PHE A 67 -0.50 18.00 17.77
C PHE A 67 0.10 17.73 16.37
N PRO A 68 -0.22 18.53 15.35
CA PRO A 68 0.09 18.24 13.95
C PRO A 68 1.59 18.06 13.69
N THR A 69 2.45 18.86 14.31
CA THR A 69 3.91 18.73 14.19
C THR A 69 4.42 17.38 14.67
N LEU A 70 3.92 16.90 15.81
CA LEU A 70 4.30 15.59 16.34
C LEU A 70 3.83 14.46 15.43
N LEU A 71 2.58 14.52 14.99
CA LEU A 71 2.01 13.48 14.12
C LEU A 71 2.68 13.47 12.74
N ALA A 72 3.00 14.62 12.17
CA ALA A 72 3.75 14.73 10.93
C ALA A 72 5.17 14.13 11.07
N ALA A 73 5.86 14.43 12.19
CA ALA A 73 7.18 13.87 12.46
C ALA A 73 7.13 12.35 12.65
N LEU A 74 6.14 11.84 13.39
CA LEU A 74 5.95 10.40 13.59
C LEU A 74 5.61 9.68 12.27
N ALA A 75 4.70 10.22 11.45
CA ALA A 75 4.35 9.64 10.16
C ALA A 75 5.56 9.62 9.22
N THR A 76 6.24 10.75 9.05
CA THR A 76 7.42 10.89 8.19
C THR A 76 8.53 9.93 8.60
N SER A 77 8.89 9.90 9.89
CA SER A 77 9.94 9.02 10.40
C SER A 77 9.57 7.54 10.27
N THR A 78 8.32 7.18 10.56
CA THR A 78 7.83 5.80 10.42
C THR A 78 7.91 5.32 8.98
N GLU A 79 7.51 6.14 8.01
CA GLU A 79 7.55 5.79 6.60
C GLU A 79 8.97 5.64 6.07
N ILE A 80 9.88 6.59 6.38
CA ILE A 80 11.28 6.51 5.93
C ILE A 80 12.01 5.33 6.59
N MET A 81 11.93 5.21 7.91
CA MET A 81 12.55 4.10 8.63
C MET A 81 11.94 2.76 8.22
N GLY A 82 10.61 2.75 8.02
CA GLY A 82 9.87 1.60 7.53
C GLY A 82 10.37 1.12 6.19
N ALA A 83 10.53 2.02 5.24
CA ALA A 83 11.09 1.69 3.92
C ALA A 83 12.49 1.10 4.02
N ILE A 84 13.39 1.70 4.81
CA ILE A 84 14.75 1.21 5.00
C ILE A 84 14.76 -0.18 5.65
N LEU A 85 14.03 -0.36 6.75
CA LEU A 85 13.99 -1.64 7.48
C LEU A 85 13.32 -2.74 6.67
N LEU A 86 12.27 -2.44 5.91
CA LEU A 86 11.66 -3.39 4.97
C LEU A 86 12.61 -3.74 3.82
N ALA A 87 13.39 -2.81 3.28
CA ALA A 87 14.34 -3.07 2.21
C ALA A 87 15.36 -4.13 2.62
N VAL A 88 15.97 -3.99 3.80
CA VAL A 88 16.96 -4.93 4.30
C VAL A 88 16.35 -6.15 5.02
N GLY A 89 15.05 -6.10 5.34
CA GLY A 89 14.35 -7.16 6.08
C GLY A 89 14.81 -7.29 7.51
N LEU A 90 15.00 -6.16 8.19
CA LEU A 90 15.38 -6.10 9.60
C LEU A 90 14.21 -5.60 10.43
N LEU A 91 13.94 -6.27 11.56
CA LEU A 91 12.80 -5.96 12.45
C LEU A 91 11.47 -5.91 11.69
N THR A 92 11.32 -6.72 10.63
CA THR A 92 10.19 -6.67 9.70
C THR A 92 8.84 -6.69 10.41
N ARG A 93 8.66 -7.58 11.38
CA ARG A 93 7.40 -7.67 12.15
C ARG A 93 7.15 -6.44 13.00
N PHE A 94 8.18 -5.90 13.61
CA PHE A 94 8.05 -4.73 14.50
C PHE A 94 7.76 -3.46 13.73
N ILE A 95 8.46 -3.22 12.62
CA ILE A 95 8.25 -2.01 11.82
C ILE A 95 6.91 -2.04 11.06
N SER A 96 6.38 -3.23 10.77
CA SER A 96 5.05 -3.36 10.17
C SER A 96 3.95 -2.81 11.09
N ILE A 97 4.12 -2.84 12.41
CA ILE A 97 3.09 -2.34 13.35
C ILE A 97 2.87 -0.82 13.21
N PRO A 98 3.88 0.05 13.36
CA PRO A 98 3.66 1.48 13.18
C PRO A 98 3.26 1.83 11.74
N LEU A 99 3.73 1.11 10.71
CA LEU A 99 3.25 1.28 9.34
C LEU A 99 1.77 0.92 9.18
N ILE A 100 1.27 -0.11 9.85
CA ILE A 100 -0.16 -0.44 9.91
C ILE A 100 -0.95 0.71 10.54
N ILE A 101 -0.46 1.28 11.64
CA ILE A 101 -1.10 2.42 12.30
C ILE A 101 -1.17 3.60 11.31
N THR A 102 -0.09 3.90 10.59
CA THR A 102 -0.08 4.96 9.57
C THR A 102 -1.13 4.70 8.49
N MET A 103 -1.25 3.46 8.00
CA MET A 103 -2.27 3.09 7.01
C MET A 103 -3.70 3.21 7.56
N LEU A 104 -3.95 2.78 8.79
CA LEU A 104 -5.27 2.93 9.42
C LEU A 104 -5.66 4.40 9.58
N VAL A 105 -4.73 5.25 10.02
CA VAL A 105 -4.96 6.70 10.10
C VAL A 105 -5.27 7.25 8.71
N ALA A 106 -4.47 6.92 7.69
CA ALA A 106 -4.71 7.39 6.31
C ALA A 106 -6.08 6.92 5.78
N ILE A 107 -6.46 5.67 6.02
CA ILE A 107 -7.78 5.14 5.65
C ILE A 107 -8.88 6.00 6.26
N VAL A 108 -8.83 6.21 7.57
CA VAL A 108 -9.94 6.86 8.29
C VAL A 108 -10.01 8.37 8.01
N THR A 109 -8.85 9.05 7.97
CA THR A 109 -8.83 10.52 7.91
C THR A 109 -8.76 11.09 6.50
N VAL A 110 -8.22 10.32 5.53
CA VAL A 110 -7.98 10.84 4.17
C VAL A 110 -8.88 10.16 3.14
N HIS A 111 -8.96 8.83 3.17
CA HIS A 111 -9.47 8.07 2.03
C HIS A 111 -10.92 7.61 2.19
N LEU A 112 -11.39 7.34 3.41
CA LEU A 112 -12.72 6.79 3.68
C LEU A 112 -13.88 7.66 3.14
N PRO A 113 -13.83 9.00 3.21
CA PRO A 113 -14.85 9.85 2.61
C PRO A 113 -15.02 9.66 1.09
N ASN A 114 -13.97 9.19 0.41
CA ASN A 114 -13.97 8.96 -1.04
C ASN A 114 -14.47 7.55 -1.43
N GLY A 115 -14.84 6.71 -0.45
CA GLY A 115 -15.29 5.34 -0.70
C GLY A 115 -14.15 4.38 -1.02
N TRP A 116 -14.45 3.32 -1.79
CA TRP A 116 -13.50 2.22 -2.03
C TRP A 116 -12.43 2.54 -3.08
N GLN A 117 -12.84 2.98 -4.25
CA GLN A 117 -12.01 3.00 -5.45
C GLN A 117 -10.90 4.07 -5.42
N ALA A 118 -9.71 3.72 -5.83
CA ALA A 118 -8.61 4.67 -6.05
C ALA A 118 -8.81 5.47 -7.34
N ILE A 119 -9.19 4.81 -8.43
CA ILE A 119 -9.54 5.42 -9.71
C ILE A 119 -11.03 5.20 -9.94
N ALA A 120 -11.74 6.26 -10.34
CA ALA A 120 -13.17 6.19 -10.57
C ALA A 120 -13.52 5.31 -11.77
N ASP A 121 -14.22 4.20 -11.52
CA ASP A 121 -14.85 3.34 -12.51
C ASP A 121 -16.31 3.08 -12.11
N PRO A 122 -17.30 3.64 -12.83
CA PRO A 122 -18.71 3.49 -12.48
C PRO A 122 -19.22 2.06 -12.62
N ASN A 123 -18.50 1.18 -13.35
CA ASN A 123 -18.90 -0.21 -13.58
C ASN A 123 -18.25 -1.17 -12.58
N ALA A 124 -17.30 -0.72 -11.79
CA ALA A 124 -16.61 -1.57 -10.81
C ALA A 124 -17.46 -1.84 -9.57
N PRO A 125 -17.22 -2.96 -8.86
CA PRO A 125 -17.84 -3.23 -7.57
C PRO A 125 -17.60 -2.08 -6.59
N PHE A 126 -18.62 -1.78 -5.76
CA PHE A 126 -18.55 -0.72 -4.73
C PHE A 126 -18.41 0.71 -5.27
N ALA A 127 -18.82 0.96 -6.53
CA ALA A 127 -18.88 2.32 -7.06
C ALA A 127 -19.83 3.19 -6.20
N SER A 128 -19.29 4.27 -5.64
CA SER A 128 -20.06 5.26 -4.89
C SER A 128 -20.88 6.15 -5.82
N ALA A 129 -21.91 6.82 -5.30
CA ALA A 129 -22.66 7.79 -6.10
C ALA A 129 -21.77 8.89 -6.69
N GLN A 130 -20.75 9.31 -5.97
CA GLN A 130 -19.74 10.26 -6.45
C GLN A 130 -18.95 9.71 -7.64
N VAL A 131 -18.54 8.43 -7.59
CA VAL A 131 -17.84 7.75 -8.70
C VAL A 131 -18.74 7.65 -9.92
N ILE A 132 -20.00 7.27 -9.76
CA ILE A 132 -20.97 7.18 -10.86
C ILE A 132 -21.17 8.56 -11.51
N ALA A 133 -21.36 9.61 -10.72
CA ALA A 133 -21.51 10.98 -11.22
C ALA A 133 -20.22 11.53 -11.87
N SER A 134 -19.06 10.99 -11.57
CA SER A 134 -17.79 11.43 -12.14
C SER A 134 -17.62 11.02 -13.60
N SER A 135 -18.31 9.98 -14.07
CA SER A 135 -18.25 9.53 -15.46
C SER A 135 -18.74 10.58 -16.45
N GLU A 136 -19.85 11.25 -16.14
CA GLU A 136 -20.39 12.35 -16.95
C GLU A 136 -19.41 13.53 -17.03
N LYS A 137 -18.75 13.86 -15.90
CA LYS A 137 -17.74 14.92 -15.85
C LYS A 137 -16.52 14.58 -16.69
N LEU A 138 -16.07 13.34 -16.66
CA LEU A 138 -14.94 12.87 -17.46
C LEU A 138 -15.28 12.90 -18.96
N GLU A 139 -16.48 12.45 -19.32
CA GLU A 139 -16.93 12.49 -20.69
C GLU A 139 -17.02 13.93 -21.22
N LYS A 140 -17.52 14.85 -20.41
CA LYS A 140 -17.55 16.28 -20.79
C LYS A 140 -16.15 16.86 -20.96
N ALA A 141 -15.21 16.49 -20.09
CA ALA A 141 -13.81 16.90 -20.22
C ALA A 141 -13.19 16.37 -21.53
N ARG A 142 -13.44 15.11 -21.87
CA ARG A 142 -12.98 14.51 -23.13
C ARG A 142 -13.54 15.26 -24.37
N GLN A 143 -14.83 15.54 -24.40
CA GLN A 143 -15.45 16.31 -25.48
C GLN A 143 -14.80 17.70 -25.68
N ILE A 144 -14.48 18.39 -24.59
CA ILE A 144 -13.78 19.68 -24.67
C ILE A 144 -12.38 19.49 -25.23
N LEU A 145 -11.64 18.47 -24.83
CA LEU A 145 -10.29 18.18 -25.31
C LEU A 145 -10.29 17.72 -26.77
N GLU A 146 -11.30 16.97 -27.21
CA GLU A 146 -11.48 16.59 -28.62
C GLU A 146 -11.78 17.80 -29.51
N THR A 147 -12.56 18.76 -28.99
CA THR A 147 -12.95 19.94 -29.75
C THR A 147 -11.85 21.01 -29.84
N TYR A 148 -11.13 21.24 -28.75
CA TYR A 148 -10.20 22.37 -28.60
C TYR A 148 -8.75 21.96 -28.40
N GLY A 149 -8.45 20.65 -28.27
CA GLY A 149 -7.11 20.12 -28.03
C GLY A 149 -6.65 19.15 -29.12
N ASN A 150 -5.42 18.67 -29.02
CA ASN A 150 -4.94 17.52 -29.79
C ASN A 150 -5.13 16.28 -28.94
N TYR A 151 -6.32 15.69 -29.00
CA TYR A 151 -6.71 14.57 -28.10
C TYR A 151 -5.82 13.34 -28.29
N ASP A 152 -5.45 13.00 -29.51
CA ASP A 152 -4.59 11.85 -29.80
C ASP A 152 -3.20 12.02 -29.19
N TRP A 153 -2.64 13.23 -29.29
CA TRP A 153 -1.36 13.51 -28.63
C TRP A 153 -1.47 13.50 -27.10
N LEU A 154 -2.52 14.08 -26.55
CA LEU A 154 -2.76 14.12 -25.10
C LEU A 154 -2.95 12.73 -24.51
N THR A 155 -3.51 11.78 -25.26
CA THR A 155 -3.78 10.40 -24.81
C THR A 155 -2.75 9.38 -25.28
N SER A 156 -1.71 9.80 -25.99
CA SER A 156 -0.66 8.93 -26.53
C SER A 156 0.09 8.13 -25.44
N SER A 157 0.15 8.65 -24.21
CA SER A 157 0.78 8.00 -23.05
C SER A 157 -0.22 7.34 -22.10
N GLY A 158 -1.52 7.34 -22.41
CA GLY A 158 -2.57 6.74 -21.58
C GLY A 158 -3.87 7.57 -21.58
N SER A 159 -4.91 6.99 -21.00
CA SER A 159 -6.24 7.60 -20.94
C SER A 159 -6.39 8.58 -19.78
N PHE A 160 -7.21 9.62 -19.96
CA PHE A 160 -7.66 10.46 -18.85
C PHE A 160 -8.60 9.68 -17.93
N VAL A 161 -8.33 9.75 -16.63
CA VAL A 161 -9.14 9.14 -15.58
C VAL A 161 -9.38 10.14 -14.45
N ILE A 162 -10.41 9.93 -13.66
CA ILE A 162 -10.62 10.69 -12.44
C ILE A 162 -10.02 9.94 -11.28
N LEU A 163 -9.05 10.56 -10.60
CA LEU A 163 -8.51 10.05 -9.35
C LEU A 163 -9.54 10.25 -8.24
N ASN A 164 -10.16 9.15 -7.79
CA ASN A 164 -11.13 9.18 -6.70
C ASN A 164 -10.47 9.17 -5.32
N ASN A 165 -9.25 8.61 -5.24
CA ASN A 165 -8.44 8.58 -4.02
C ASN A 165 -9.13 7.86 -2.83
N GLY A 166 -9.88 6.79 -3.10
CA GLY A 166 -10.52 5.96 -2.08
C GLY A 166 -9.54 5.06 -1.33
N ILE A 167 -10.07 4.21 -0.46
CA ILE A 167 -9.28 3.40 0.50
C ILE A 167 -8.51 2.23 -0.15
N GLU A 168 -8.75 1.90 -1.40
CA GLU A 168 -8.29 0.69 -2.08
C GLU A 168 -6.78 0.45 -1.92
N PHE A 169 -5.94 1.45 -2.22
CA PHE A 169 -4.49 1.30 -2.08
C PHE A 169 -4.05 1.21 -0.63
N ALA A 170 -4.62 2.03 0.25
CA ALA A 170 -4.25 2.00 1.67
C ALA A 170 -4.63 0.67 2.34
N VAL A 171 -5.78 0.07 1.96
CA VAL A 171 -6.19 -1.28 2.40
C VAL A 171 -5.27 -2.34 1.81
N THR A 172 -4.87 -2.23 0.55
CA THR A 172 -3.91 -3.15 -0.07
C THR A 172 -2.59 -3.17 0.71
N TYR A 173 -2.03 -2.01 1.02
CA TYR A 173 -0.78 -1.91 1.80
C TYR A 173 -0.96 -2.42 3.24
N LEU A 174 -2.10 -2.14 3.86
CA LEU A 174 -2.46 -2.66 5.18
C LEU A 174 -2.46 -4.20 5.19
N VAL A 175 -3.10 -4.84 4.22
CA VAL A 175 -3.15 -6.31 4.11
C VAL A 175 -1.75 -6.89 3.88
N MET A 176 -0.93 -6.26 3.04
CA MET A 176 0.46 -6.67 2.82
C MET A 176 1.30 -6.57 4.09
N LEU A 177 1.13 -5.51 4.89
CA LEU A 177 1.82 -5.35 6.19
C LEU A 177 1.36 -6.40 7.21
N ILE A 178 0.07 -6.72 7.27
CA ILE A 178 -0.46 -7.81 8.11
C ILE A 178 0.18 -9.15 7.70
N ALA A 179 0.28 -9.42 6.40
CA ALA A 179 0.96 -10.61 5.92
C ALA A 179 2.45 -10.65 6.35
N LEU A 180 3.15 -9.52 6.34
CA LEU A 180 4.53 -9.42 6.81
C LEU A 180 4.68 -9.63 8.33
N ILE A 181 3.68 -9.29 9.15
CA ILE A 181 3.68 -9.64 10.59
C ILE A 181 3.69 -11.16 10.75
N VAL A 182 2.90 -11.88 9.94
CA VAL A 182 2.82 -13.34 10.01
C VAL A 182 4.07 -14.01 9.42
N LEU A 183 4.47 -13.62 8.23
CA LEU A 183 5.61 -14.20 7.50
C LEU A 183 6.96 -13.79 8.12
N GLY A 184 7.07 -12.56 8.60
CA GLY A 184 8.35 -11.94 8.96
C GLY A 184 9.15 -11.51 7.74
N GLY A 185 10.46 -11.30 7.91
CA GLY A 185 11.37 -10.86 6.83
C GLY A 185 11.62 -11.90 5.73
N GLY A 186 11.26 -13.16 5.96
CA GLY A 186 11.50 -14.28 5.05
C GLY A 186 12.85 -14.96 5.29
N ARG A 187 12.98 -16.21 4.80
CA ARG A 187 14.21 -17.01 4.95
C ARG A 187 15.27 -16.56 3.96
N TYR A 188 16.53 -16.60 4.37
CA TYR A 188 17.74 -16.31 3.59
C TYR A 188 17.85 -14.87 3.05
N LEU A 189 16.76 -14.24 2.71
CA LEU A 189 16.69 -12.94 2.01
C LEU A 189 16.35 -11.78 2.96
N SER A 190 16.58 -11.94 4.28
CA SER A 190 16.35 -10.91 5.29
C SER A 190 17.45 -10.91 6.35
N LEU A 191 17.76 -9.74 6.90
CA LEU A 191 18.65 -9.64 8.05
C LEU A 191 18.06 -10.30 9.28
N ASP A 192 16.73 -10.30 9.47
CA ASP A 192 16.04 -11.02 10.57
C ASP A 192 16.42 -12.50 10.62
N TYR A 193 16.53 -13.15 9.46
CA TYR A 193 16.93 -14.56 9.36
C TYR A 193 18.37 -14.76 9.82
N TRP A 194 19.30 -13.93 9.35
CA TRP A 194 20.71 -14.07 9.66
C TRP A 194 21.04 -13.73 11.11
N VAL A 195 20.41 -12.70 11.67
CA VAL A 195 20.52 -12.35 13.09
C VAL A 195 20.06 -13.53 13.95
N LYS A 196 18.87 -14.08 13.67
CA LYS A 196 18.36 -15.24 14.38
C LYS A 196 19.30 -16.46 14.27
N TYR A 197 19.83 -16.71 13.09
CA TYR A 197 20.75 -17.81 12.84
C TYR A 197 22.05 -17.67 13.65
N LEU A 198 22.61 -16.46 13.72
CA LEU A 198 23.82 -16.19 14.50
C LEU A 198 23.59 -16.29 16.02
N MET A 199 22.43 -15.88 16.50
CA MET A 199 22.07 -15.95 17.93
C MET A 199 21.70 -17.37 18.39
N SER A 200 21.43 -18.30 17.46
CA SER A 200 21.09 -19.70 17.77
C SER A 200 22.30 -20.64 17.80
N ARG A 201 23.51 -20.12 17.50
CA ARG A 201 24.79 -20.83 17.61
C ARG A 201 25.46 -20.54 18.97
#